data_7b991f2141853ace2bffa2568369b6df
#
_entry.id   7b991f2141853ace2bffa2568369b6df
#
_cell.length_a   1.000
_cell.length_b   1.000
_cell.length_c   1.000
_cell.angle_alpha   90.00
_cell.angle_beta   90.00
_cell.angle_gamma   90.00
#
_symmetry.space_group_name_H-M   'P 1'
#
loop_
_entity.id
_entity.type
_entity.pdbx_description
1 polymer ?
#
loop_
_entity_poly.entity_id
_entity_poly.type
_entity_poly.pdbx_seq_one_letter_code
_entity_poly.pdbx_strand_id
1 'polypeptide(L)'
;MAICHCVLRLFMYLAKIYQHDIPAEDLYRQATVPLPAPHFHVFYLGQKNLPPISEQHLSDAFASTAGDLDLIVHVYNITEGVNTPLFPKCPALHQYSRFVGHVEQLIQHGQNRDIAVRNAIQYARANGILADFLKAHESEVYDMINMKYDLNTAIKVAKEEAHAQGESQGIRKGAFNTLKDLVKDGLLPIAVAAKKLGVSESDFRKMAML
;
A
#
# COMPACT_ATOMS: atom_id res chain seq x y z
N MET A 1 6.43 6.29 8.53
CA MET A 1 6.96 5.10 7.85
C MET A 1 6.27 4.73 6.53
N ALA A 2 5.10 5.26 6.18
CA ALA A 2 4.39 4.88 4.93
C ALA A 2 4.82 5.65 3.66
N ILE A 3 5.58 6.73 3.78
CA ILE A 3 5.91 7.60 2.64
C ILE A 3 7.18 7.13 1.92
N CYS A 4 8.13 6.54 2.62
CA CYS A 4 9.35 5.96 2.03
C CYS A 4 9.04 4.85 1.00
N HIS A 5 7.99 4.05 1.22
CA HIS A 5 7.54 3.06 0.24
C HIS A 5 6.94 3.69 -1.04
N CYS A 6 6.49 4.95 -0.99
CA CYS A 6 5.98 5.66 -2.15
C CYS A 6 7.12 5.97 -3.13
N VAL A 7 8.26 6.45 -2.64
CA VAL A 7 9.41 6.80 -3.48
C VAL A 7 9.96 5.58 -4.20
N LEU A 8 10.12 4.45 -3.49
CA LEU A 8 10.57 3.20 -4.10
C LEU A 8 9.58 2.70 -5.17
N ARG A 9 8.26 2.80 -4.93
CA ARG A 9 7.27 2.43 -5.94
C ARG A 9 7.33 3.30 -7.19
N LEU A 10 7.53 4.60 -7.04
CA LEU A 10 7.67 5.53 -8.17
C LEU A 10 8.90 5.20 -8.99
N PHE A 11 10.02 4.87 -8.36
CA PHE A 11 11.22 4.37 -9.05
C PHE A 11 10.93 3.11 -9.88
N MET A 12 10.24 2.13 -9.28
CA MET A 12 9.86 0.90 -9.98
C MET A 12 8.87 1.15 -11.13
N TYR A 13 7.96 2.12 -10.98
CA TYR A 13 7.04 2.49 -12.05
C TYR A 13 7.76 3.18 -13.20
N LEU A 14 8.71 4.07 -12.92
CA LEU A 14 9.54 4.70 -13.94
C LEU A 14 10.31 3.65 -14.74
N ALA A 15 10.94 2.70 -14.05
CA ALA A 15 11.68 1.62 -14.72
C ALA A 15 10.78 0.81 -15.67
N LYS A 16 9.54 0.51 -15.26
CA LYS A 16 8.57 -0.19 -16.10
C LYS A 16 8.12 0.64 -17.30
N ILE A 17 7.91 1.96 -17.12
CA ILE A 17 7.55 2.87 -18.23
C ILE A 17 8.67 2.87 -19.26
N TYR A 18 9.90 3.09 -18.84
CA TYR A 18 11.04 3.08 -19.76
C TYR A 18 11.24 1.71 -20.42
N GLN A 19 11.04 0.62 -19.70
CA GLN A 19 11.12 -0.72 -20.26
C GLN A 19 10.02 -0.99 -21.31
N HIS A 20 8.85 -0.38 -21.16
CA HIS A 20 7.76 -0.49 -22.12
C HIS A 20 8.00 0.39 -23.36
N ASP A 21 8.47 1.63 -23.14
CA ASP A 21 8.55 2.64 -24.18
C ASP A 21 9.83 2.53 -25.03
N ILE A 22 10.86 1.85 -24.51
CA ILE A 22 12.15 1.68 -25.18
C ILE A 22 12.22 0.27 -25.76
N PRO A 23 12.34 0.12 -27.09
CA PRO A 23 12.59 -1.19 -27.71
C PRO A 23 13.85 -1.83 -27.12
N ALA A 24 13.79 -3.14 -26.83
CA ALA A 24 14.92 -3.85 -26.22
C ALA A 24 16.21 -3.75 -27.05
N GLU A 25 16.08 -3.67 -28.36
CA GLU A 25 17.20 -3.52 -29.29
C GLU A 25 17.92 -2.18 -29.13
N ASP A 26 17.22 -1.12 -28.77
CA ASP A 26 17.79 0.22 -28.61
C ASP A 26 18.75 0.31 -27.40
N LEU A 27 18.60 -0.58 -26.41
CA LEU A 27 19.51 -0.69 -25.27
C LEU A 27 20.92 -1.19 -25.66
N TYR A 28 21.04 -1.84 -26.83
CA TYR A 28 22.29 -2.41 -27.31
C TYR A 28 22.91 -1.58 -28.48
N ARG A 29 22.25 -0.48 -28.86
CA ARG A 29 22.78 0.41 -29.89
C ARG A 29 23.92 1.28 -29.35
N GLN A 30 24.84 1.66 -30.24
CA GLN A 30 25.92 2.61 -29.89
C GLN A 30 25.40 4.05 -29.69
N ALA A 31 24.26 4.39 -30.28
CA ALA A 31 23.65 5.71 -30.16
C ALA A 31 22.90 5.83 -28.84
N THR A 32 23.00 6.99 -28.20
CA THR A 32 22.26 7.31 -26.98
C THR A 32 20.76 7.35 -27.27
N VAL A 33 19.97 6.62 -26.49
CA VAL A 33 18.51 6.67 -26.54
C VAL A 33 18.04 7.91 -25.75
N PRO A 34 17.37 8.88 -26.39
CA PRO A 34 16.85 10.04 -25.67
C PRO A 34 15.69 9.65 -24.78
N LEU A 35 15.80 9.93 -23.46
CA LEU A 35 14.75 9.66 -22.51
C LEU A 35 14.08 10.96 -22.05
N PRO A 36 12.75 10.99 -21.87
CA PRO A 36 12.11 12.12 -21.25
C PRO A 36 12.53 12.23 -19.78
N ALA A 37 12.83 13.43 -19.31
CA ALA A 37 13.17 13.66 -17.93
C ALA A 37 11.93 13.45 -17.02
N PRO A 38 11.97 12.58 -16.01
CA PRO A 38 10.84 12.34 -15.15
C PRO A 38 10.73 13.40 -14.06
N HIS A 39 9.50 13.82 -13.74
CA HIS A 39 9.19 14.67 -12.59
C HIS A 39 8.20 13.94 -11.69
N PHE A 40 8.49 13.86 -10.39
CA PHE A 40 7.69 13.11 -9.44
C PHE A 40 6.94 14.05 -8.50
N HIS A 41 5.61 14.03 -8.62
CA HIS A 41 4.72 14.83 -7.80
C HIS A 41 3.69 13.91 -7.14
N VAL A 42 3.53 14.06 -5.82
CA VAL A 42 2.54 13.32 -5.02
C VAL A 42 1.62 14.29 -4.34
N PHE A 43 0.33 14.14 -4.56
CA PHE A 43 -0.71 14.81 -3.79
C PHE A 43 -1.09 13.93 -2.61
N TYR A 44 -0.76 14.41 -1.41
CA TYR A 44 -1.06 13.69 -0.17
C TYR A 44 -2.42 14.13 0.37
N LEU A 45 -3.28 13.15 0.59
CA LEU A 45 -4.55 13.26 1.29
C LEU A 45 -4.55 12.21 2.38
N GLY A 46 -4.38 12.60 3.64
CA GLY A 46 -4.33 11.64 4.74
C GLY A 46 -4.29 12.31 6.11
N GLN A 47 -4.29 11.48 7.13
CA GLN A 47 -4.42 11.92 8.53
C GLN A 47 -3.10 12.36 9.19
N LYS A 48 -1.94 12.13 8.54
CA LYS A 48 -0.67 12.56 9.11
C LYS A 48 -0.49 14.05 8.91
N ASN A 49 -0.06 14.73 9.96
CA ASN A 49 0.29 16.14 9.89
C ASN A 49 1.61 16.31 9.12
N LEU A 50 1.49 16.54 7.82
CA LEU A 50 2.62 16.86 6.94
C LEU A 50 2.63 18.36 6.64
N PRO A 51 3.80 18.97 6.40
CA PRO A 51 3.89 20.34 5.93
C PRO A 51 3.18 20.48 4.57
N PRO A 52 2.78 21.71 4.18
CA PRO A 52 2.11 21.99 2.91
C PRO A 52 2.87 21.48 1.69
N ILE A 53 4.20 21.58 1.73
CA ILE A 53 5.12 21.05 0.72
C ILE A 53 6.27 20.38 1.46
N SER A 54 6.70 19.23 0.96
CA SER A 54 7.90 18.53 1.42
C SER A 54 8.53 17.76 0.26
N GLU A 55 9.79 17.41 0.43
CA GLU A 55 10.52 16.54 -0.49
C GLU A 55 10.83 15.23 0.20
N GLN A 56 10.95 14.19 -0.58
CA GLN A 56 11.34 12.86 -0.14
C GLN A 56 12.35 12.30 -1.12
N HIS A 57 13.34 11.64 -0.59
CA HIS A 57 14.46 11.10 -1.33
C HIS A 57 14.46 9.57 -1.30
N LEU A 58 14.82 8.95 -2.43
CA LEU A 58 15.03 7.51 -2.47
C LEU A 58 16.22 7.11 -1.60
N SER A 59 17.23 7.97 -1.53
CA SER A 59 18.41 7.81 -0.69
C SER A 59 18.11 7.65 0.81
N ASP A 60 16.98 8.18 1.30
CA ASP A 60 16.53 7.99 2.68
C ASP A 60 16.18 6.52 3.02
N ALA A 61 15.97 5.70 1.99
CA ALA A 61 15.66 4.28 2.15
C ALA A 61 16.92 3.40 2.16
N PHE A 62 18.08 3.93 1.83
CA PHE A 62 19.31 3.15 1.75
C PHE A 62 19.95 2.97 3.14
N ALA A 63 20.56 1.83 3.34
CA ALA A 63 21.30 1.54 4.58
C ALA A 63 22.57 2.41 4.73
N SER A 64 23.02 3.03 3.63
CA SER A 64 24.19 3.92 3.57
C SER A 64 23.86 5.10 2.67
N THR A 65 24.29 6.29 3.05
CA THR A 65 24.12 7.53 2.27
C THR A 65 25.13 7.68 1.12
N ALA A 66 26.10 6.77 1.01
CA ALA A 66 27.15 6.79 -0.01
C ALA A 66 26.69 6.03 -1.28
N GLY A 67 25.69 6.52 -1.96
CA GLY A 67 25.19 5.95 -3.21
C GLY A 67 25.07 7.01 -4.30
N ASP A 68 25.19 6.57 -5.57
CA ASP A 68 25.11 7.46 -6.75
C ASP A 68 23.66 7.58 -7.28
N LEU A 69 22.70 6.90 -6.65
CA LEU A 69 21.29 6.93 -7.04
C LEU A 69 20.45 7.72 -6.05
N ASP A 70 19.75 8.72 -6.54
CA ASP A 70 18.68 9.38 -5.80
C ASP A 70 17.49 9.68 -6.73
N LEU A 71 16.31 9.76 -6.14
CA LEU A 71 15.07 10.16 -6.80
C LEU A 71 14.33 11.07 -5.84
N ILE A 72 14.09 12.31 -6.29
CA ILE A 72 13.43 13.35 -5.49
C ILE A 72 11.95 13.37 -5.84
N VAL A 73 11.11 13.27 -4.82
CA VAL A 73 9.64 13.32 -4.95
C VAL A 73 9.12 14.54 -4.22
N HIS A 74 8.44 15.42 -4.96
CA HIS A 74 7.76 16.58 -4.38
C HIS A 74 6.38 16.15 -3.85
N VAL A 75 6.18 16.30 -2.56
CA VAL A 75 4.93 15.95 -1.88
C VAL A 75 4.16 17.23 -1.54
N TYR A 76 2.93 17.31 -2.03
CA TYR A 76 2.01 18.42 -1.76
C TYR A 76 0.90 17.90 -0.84
N ASN A 77 0.83 18.42 0.37
CA ASN A 77 -0.24 18.13 1.28
C ASN A 77 -1.48 18.91 0.89
N ILE A 78 -2.46 18.22 0.33
CA ILE A 78 -3.73 18.77 -0.11
C ILE A 78 -4.88 18.37 0.82
N THR A 79 -4.58 17.95 2.06
CA THR A 79 -5.60 17.65 3.07
C THR A 79 -6.39 18.91 3.40
N GLU A 80 -7.71 18.80 3.59
CA GLU A 80 -8.56 19.91 3.97
C GLU A 80 -8.03 20.61 5.24
N GLY A 81 -8.05 21.93 5.24
CA GLY A 81 -7.49 22.74 6.34
C GLY A 81 -5.99 23.03 6.23
N VAL A 82 -5.26 22.39 5.33
CA VAL A 82 -3.85 22.73 5.06
C VAL A 82 -3.76 23.85 4.04
N ASN A 83 -3.05 24.90 4.39
CA ASN A 83 -2.83 26.05 3.49
C ASN A 83 -1.71 25.75 2.48
N THR A 84 -2.03 24.97 1.44
CA THR A 84 -1.07 24.70 0.37
C THR A 84 -1.09 25.79 -0.69
N PRO A 85 0.09 26.21 -1.23
CA PRO A 85 0.18 27.22 -2.28
C PRO A 85 -0.40 26.77 -3.62
N LEU A 86 -0.84 25.53 -3.76
CA LEU A 86 -1.51 25.01 -4.95
C LEU A 86 -2.98 25.44 -5.04
N PHE A 87 -3.67 25.63 -3.94
CA PHE A 87 -5.11 25.91 -3.95
C PHE A 87 -5.48 27.19 -4.67
N PRO A 88 -4.76 28.31 -4.51
CA PRO A 88 -5.04 29.52 -5.29
C PRO A 88 -4.79 29.34 -6.80
N LYS A 89 -3.87 28.44 -7.16
CA LYS A 89 -3.51 28.18 -8.57
C LYS A 89 -4.42 27.14 -9.24
N CYS A 90 -5.06 26.28 -8.45
CA CYS A 90 -5.93 25.22 -8.94
C CYS A 90 -7.19 25.08 -8.06
N PRO A 91 -8.22 25.88 -8.32
CA PRO A 91 -9.48 25.84 -7.56
C PRO A 91 -10.13 24.46 -7.55
N ALA A 92 -10.03 23.70 -8.65
CA ALA A 92 -10.55 22.34 -8.73
C ALA A 92 -9.88 21.39 -7.72
N LEU A 93 -8.57 21.52 -7.52
CA LEU A 93 -7.84 20.74 -6.52
C LEU A 93 -8.30 21.07 -5.09
N HIS A 94 -8.57 22.35 -4.81
CA HIS A 94 -9.13 22.77 -3.52
C HIS A 94 -10.54 22.20 -3.30
N GLN A 95 -11.41 22.26 -4.33
CA GLN A 95 -12.74 21.66 -4.26
C GLN A 95 -12.67 20.14 -4.05
N TYR A 96 -11.74 19.45 -4.71
CA TYR A 96 -11.48 18.02 -4.51
C TYR A 96 -11.05 17.71 -3.07
N SER A 97 -10.12 18.49 -2.52
CA SER A 97 -9.70 18.39 -1.12
C SER A 97 -10.89 18.49 -0.16
N ARG A 98 -11.74 19.49 -0.33
CA ARG A 98 -12.96 19.70 0.48
C ARG A 98 -13.96 18.56 0.34
N PHE A 99 -14.14 18.04 -0.87
CA PHE A 99 -15.03 16.91 -1.10
C PHE A 99 -14.55 15.66 -0.36
N VAL A 100 -13.26 15.30 -0.50
CA VAL A 100 -12.68 14.14 0.16
C VAL A 100 -12.67 14.33 1.69
N GLY A 101 -12.32 15.52 2.18
CA GLY A 101 -12.38 15.84 3.61
C GLY A 101 -13.76 15.64 4.20
N HIS A 102 -14.81 16.04 3.48
CA HIS A 102 -16.19 15.82 3.93
C HIS A 102 -16.57 14.33 3.97
N VAL A 103 -16.17 13.53 2.98
CA VAL A 103 -16.36 12.08 3.01
C VAL A 103 -15.68 11.46 4.26
N GLU A 104 -14.44 11.83 4.51
CA GLU A 104 -13.69 11.36 5.67
C GLU A 104 -14.37 11.74 7.00
N GLN A 105 -14.85 12.97 7.12
CA GLN A 105 -15.60 13.43 8.30
C GLN A 105 -16.87 12.60 8.54
N LEU A 106 -17.65 12.33 7.52
CA LEU A 106 -18.87 11.51 7.63
C LEU A 106 -18.54 10.08 8.09
N ILE A 107 -17.46 9.49 7.58
CA ILE A 107 -16.98 8.16 8.00
C ILE A 107 -16.53 8.19 9.46
N GLN A 108 -15.79 9.22 9.89
CA GLN A 108 -15.35 9.38 11.28
C GLN A 108 -16.52 9.52 12.25
N HIS A 109 -17.63 10.12 11.80
CA HIS A 109 -18.88 10.19 12.56
C HIS A 109 -19.72 8.90 12.52
N GLY A 110 -19.14 7.78 12.06
CA GLY A 110 -19.76 6.47 12.11
C GLY A 110 -20.70 6.15 10.94
N GLN A 111 -20.73 6.96 9.90
CA GLN A 111 -21.51 6.61 8.71
C GLN A 111 -20.84 5.49 7.93
N ASN A 112 -21.65 4.57 7.41
CA ASN A 112 -21.17 3.61 6.42
C ASN A 112 -20.62 4.38 5.21
N ARG A 113 -19.53 3.86 4.63
CA ARG A 113 -18.81 4.53 3.54
C ARG A 113 -19.71 4.86 2.33
N ASP A 114 -20.55 3.92 1.90
CA ASP A 114 -21.47 4.15 0.76
C ASP A 114 -22.44 5.29 1.04
N ILE A 115 -22.94 5.33 2.25
CA ILE A 115 -23.84 6.41 2.71
C ILE A 115 -23.06 7.73 2.79
N ALA A 116 -21.85 7.70 3.34
CA ALA A 116 -20.99 8.88 3.45
C ALA A 116 -20.67 9.48 2.07
N VAL A 117 -20.34 8.65 1.09
CA VAL A 117 -20.05 9.08 -0.28
C VAL A 117 -21.32 9.71 -0.94
N ARG A 118 -22.47 9.06 -0.83
CA ARG A 118 -23.73 9.60 -1.35
C ARG A 118 -24.07 10.95 -0.73
N ASN A 119 -23.96 11.05 0.59
CA ASN A 119 -24.24 12.28 1.31
C ASN A 119 -23.22 13.37 0.94
N ALA A 120 -21.96 13.02 0.75
CA ALA A 120 -20.93 13.96 0.31
C ALA A 120 -21.17 14.46 -1.13
N ILE A 121 -21.63 13.61 -2.04
CA ILE A 121 -22.02 14.02 -3.40
C ILE A 121 -23.21 15.01 -3.34
N GLN A 122 -24.22 14.72 -2.54
CA GLN A 122 -25.37 15.62 -2.36
C GLN A 122 -24.93 16.97 -1.76
N TYR A 123 -24.09 16.93 -0.72
CA TYR A 123 -23.52 18.12 -0.11
C TYR A 123 -22.69 18.94 -1.12
N ALA A 124 -21.84 18.28 -1.87
CA ALA A 124 -20.99 18.93 -2.87
C ALA A 124 -21.82 19.63 -3.95
N ARG A 125 -22.89 19.00 -4.44
CA ARG A 125 -23.84 19.60 -5.39
C ARG A 125 -24.55 20.82 -4.81
N ALA A 126 -25.03 20.72 -3.58
CA ALA A 126 -25.74 21.82 -2.91
C ALA A 126 -24.83 23.04 -2.67
N ASN A 127 -23.52 22.81 -2.52
CA ASN A 127 -22.53 23.84 -2.21
C ASN A 127 -21.66 24.25 -3.40
N GLY A 128 -21.96 23.78 -4.61
CA GLY A 128 -21.19 24.10 -5.82
C GLY A 128 -19.77 23.55 -5.84
N ILE A 129 -19.51 22.49 -5.05
CA ILE A 129 -18.19 21.85 -4.98
C ILE A 129 -18.10 20.82 -6.11
N LEU A 130 -17.16 20.98 -7.04
CA LEU A 130 -17.01 20.13 -8.22
C LEU A 130 -18.31 19.93 -9.01
N ALA A 131 -19.19 20.93 -9.03
CA ALA A 131 -20.58 20.78 -9.50
C ALA A 131 -20.65 20.25 -10.93
N ASP A 132 -19.89 20.83 -11.87
CA ASP A 132 -19.89 20.42 -13.27
C ASP A 132 -19.30 19.02 -13.44
N PHE A 133 -18.25 18.70 -12.71
CA PHE A 133 -17.60 17.38 -12.74
C PHE A 133 -18.55 16.31 -12.19
N LEU A 134 -19.13 16.54 -11.02
CA LEU A 134 -20.06 15.59 -10.40
C LEU A 134 -21.35 15.40 -11.22
N LYS A 135 -21.80 16.44 -11.93
CA LYS A 135 -22.95 16.32 -12.84
C LYS A 135 -22.66 15.40 -14.02
N ALA A 136 -21.45 15.46 -14.55
CA ALA A 136 -21.03 14.65 -15.69
C ALA A 136 -20.60 13.22 -15.32
N HIS A 137 -20.04 13.01 -14.12
CA HIS A 137 -19.32 11.78 -13.73
C HIS A 137 -19.76 11.19 -12.38
N GLU A 138 -21.00 11.42 -11.94
CA GLU A 138 -21.47 10.98 -10.62
C GLU A 138 -21.35 9.48 -10.40
N SER A 139 -21.80 8.67 -11.37
CA SER A 139 -21.74 7.22 -11.30
C SER A 139 -20.29 6.72 -11.26
N GLU A 140 -19.42 7.31 -12.07
CA GLU A 140 -18.00 6.93 -12.12
C GLU A 140 -17.28 7.25 -10.82
N VAL A 141 -17.57 8.40 -10.21
CA VAL A 141 -17.01 8.79 -8.90
C VAL A 141 -17.46 7.82 -7.82
N TYR A 142 -18.75 7.46 -7.82
CA TYR A 142 -19.28 6.49 -6.88
C TYR A 142 -18.63 5.12 -7.04
N ASP A 143 -18.55 4.62 -8.26
CA ASP A 143 -17.96 3.32 -8.58
C ASP A 143 -16.48 3.27 -8.26
N MET A 144 -15.72 4.32 -8.57
CA MET A 144 -14.28 4.41 -8.28
C MET A 144 -13.98 4.41 -6.79
N ILE A 145 -14.80 5.10 -5.98
CA ILE A 145 -14.62 5.12 -4.53
C ILE A 145 -14.95 3.75 -3.94
N ASN A 146 -16.00 3.10 -4.41
CA ASN A 146 -16.38 1.76 -3.97
C ASN A 146 -15.36 0.71 -4.38
N MET A 147 -14.87 0.73 -5.61
CA MET A 147 -13.84 -0.18 -6.09
C MET A 147 -12.54 -0.07 -5.27
N LYS A 148 -12.14 1.14 -4.90
CA LYS A 148 -10.97 1.35 -4.01
C LYS A 148 -11.21 0.77 -2.62
N TYR A 149 -12.44 0.82 -2.13
CA TYR A 149 -12.80 0.25 -0.83
C TYR A 149 -12.81 -1.27 -0.87
N ASP A 150 -13.40 -1.88 -1.89
CA ASP A 150 -13.44 -3.33 -2.07
C ASP A 150 -12.03 -3.91 -2.14
N LEU A 151 -11.12 -3.25 -2.85
CA LEU A 151 -9.73 -3.63 -2.90
C LEU A 151 -9.05 -3.55 -1.53
N ASN A 152 -9.28 -2.49 -0.76
CA ASN A 152 -8.71 -2.34 0.58
C ASN A 152 -9.28 -3.40 1.55
N THR A 153 -10.56 -3.72 1.42
CA THR A 153 -11.22 -4.77 2.20
C THR A 153 -10.67 -6.14 1.84
N ALA A 154 -10.51 -6.43 0.55
CA ALA A 154 -9.89 -7.68 0.08
C ALA A 154 -8.45 -7.84 0.59
N ILE A 155 -7.66 -6.76 0.55
CA ILE A 155 -6.29 -6.75 1.10
C ILE A 155 -6.30 -6.97 2.62
N LYS A 156 -7.26 -6.39 3.34
CA LYS A 156 -7.39 -6.59 4.79
C LYS A 156 -7.70 -8.05 5.11
N VAL A 157 -8.70 -8.63 4.45
CA VAL A 157 -9.07 -10.04 4.60
C VAL A 157 -7.90 -10.96 4.27
N ALA A 158 -7.22 -10.74 3.14
CA ALA A 158 -6.05 -11.51 2.75
C ALA A 158 -4.91 -11.44 3.78
N LYS A 159 -4.70 -10.27 4.41
CA LYS A 159 -3.72 -10.12 5.51
C LYS A 159 -4.12 -10.88 6.77
N GLU A 160 -5.40 -10.83 7.15
CA GLU A 160 -5.93 -11.54 8.31
C GLU A 160 -5.80 -13.07 8.10
N GLU A 161 -6.15 -13.57 6.92
CA GLU A 161 -5.99 -14.98 6.55
C GLU A 161 -4.52 -15.40 6.53
N ALA A 162 -3.63 -14.60 5.95
CA ALA A 162 -2.19 -14.88 5.93
C ALA A 162 -1.59 -14.88 7.34
N HIS A 163 -2.05 -13.98 8.22
CA HIS A 163 -1.63 -13.96 9.64
C HIS A 163 -2.09 -15.21 10.38
N ALA A 164 -3.36 -15.59 10.23
CA ALA A 164 -3.92 -16.80 10.86
C ALA A 164 -3.21 -18.08 10.38
N GLN A 165 -2.91 -18.15 9.07
CA GLN A 165 -2.14 -19.26 8.50
C GLN A 165 -0.70 -19.29 9.04
N GLY A 166 -0.04 -18.12 9.12
CA GLY A 166 1.31 -17.99 9.66
C GLY A 166 1.39 -18.40 11.12
N GLU A 167 0.43 -17.99 11.93
CA GLU A 167 0.32 -18.37 13.34
C GLU A 167 0.11 -19.89 13.51
N SER A 168 -0.83 -20.46 12.75
CA SER A 168 -1.08 -21.91 12.75
C SER A 168 0.17 -22.71 12.36
N GLN A 169 0.87 -22.28 11.30
CA GLN A 169 2.13 -22.91 10.88
C GLN A 169 3.23 -22.74 11.93
N GLY A 170 3.31 -21.56 12.58
CA GLY A 170 4.26 -21.28 13.66
C GLY A 170 4.05 -22.21 14.86
N ILE A 171 2.81 -22.38 15.30
CA ILE A 171 2.43 -23.31 16.38
C ILE A 171 2.81 -24.76 16.03
N ARG A 172 2.50 -25.22 14.81
CA ARG A 172 2.86 -26.58 14.36
C ARG A 172 4.38 -26.78 14.31
N LYS A 173 5.12 -25.81 13.77
CA LYS A 173 6.59 -25.87 13.74
C LYS A 173 7.19 -25.87 15.15
N GLY A 174 6.67 -25.03 16.04
CA GLY A 174 7.10 -24.99 17.44
C GLY A 174 6.85 -26.31 18.15
N ALA A 175 5.66 -26.87 18.03
CA ALA A 175 5.31 -28.15 18.60
C ALA A 175 6.20 -29.30 18.03
N PHE A 176 6.44 -29.28 16.72
CA PHE A 176 7.34 -30.27 16.08
C PHE A 176 8.75 -30.16 16.64
N ASN A 177 9.34 -28.97 16.72
CA ASN A 177 10.70 -28.77 17.23
C ASN A 177 10.81 -29.22 18.67
N THR A 178 9.87 -28.84 19.53
CA THR A 178 9.86 -29.29 20.95
C THR A 178 9.80 -30.79 21.06
N LEU A 179 8.92 -31.46 20.31
CA LEU A 179 8.80 -32.94 20.34
C LEU A 179 10.03 -33.62 19.76
N LYS A 180 10.64 -33.05 18.72
CA LYS A 180 11.89 -33.53 18.14
C LYS A 180 13.04 -33.48 19.16
N ASP A 181 13.18 -32.38 19.89
CA ASP A 181 14.23 -32.22 20.89
C ASP A 181 14.04 -33.21 22.06
N LEU A 182 12.80 -33.36 22.56
CA LEU A 182 12.48 -34.36 23.58
C LEU A 182 12.77 -35.80 23.15
N VAL A 183 12.57 -36.13 21.88
CA VAL A 183 12.91 -37.45 21.34
C VAL A 183 14.43 -37.62 21.23
N LYS A 184 15.16 -36.61 20.78
CA LYS A 184 16.63 -36.62 20.71
C LYS A 184 17.27 -36.79 22.07
N ASP A 185 16.72 -36.14 23.09
CA ASP A 185 17.21 -36.19 24.45
C ASP A 185 16.80 -37.51 25.17
N GLY A 186 16.08 -38.41 24.47
CA GLY A 186 15.65 -39.70 25.03
C GLY A 186 14.52 -39.58 26.06
N LEU A 187 13.93 -38.40 26.21
CA LEU A 187 12.87 -38.09 27.19
C LEU A 187 11.47 -38.49 26.70
N LEU A 188 11.30 -38.68 25.40
CA LEU A 188 10.01 -39.05 24.80
C LEU A 188 10.17 -40.09 23.71
N PRO A 189 9.40 -41.25 23.74
CA PRO A 189 9.41 -42.21 22.66
C PRO A 189 8.87 -41.60 21.35
N ILE A 190 9.47 -41.97 20.21
CA ILE A 190 9.05 -41.49 18.87
C ILE A 190 7.57 -41.77 18.61
N ALA A 191 7.04 -42.96 18.99
CA ALA A 191 5.64 -43.30 18.86
C ALA A 191 4.70 -42.29 19.51
N VAL A 192 5.07 -41.78 20.68
CA VAL A 192 4.29 -40.77 21.43
C VAL A 192 4.39 -39.38 20.75
N ALA A 193 5.56 -39.01 20.27
CA ALA A 193 5.76 -37.75 19.56
C ALA A 193 4.97 -37.72 18.24
N ALA A 194 5.03 -38.77 17.44
CA ALA A 194 4.28 -38.93 16.20
C ALA A 194 2.76 -38.86 16.43
N LYS A 195 2.25 -39.57 17.46
CA LYS A 195 0.84 -39.51 17.84
C LYS A 195 0.39 -38.11 18.24
N LYS A 196 1.19 -37.37 18.98
CA LYS A 196 0.88 -35.97 19.39
C LYS A 196 0.82 -35.01 18.21
N LEU A 197 1.59 -35.24 17.16
CA LEU A 197 1.58 -34.45 15.92
C LEU A 197 0.55 -34.94 14.90
N GLY A 198 -0.08 -36.12 15.12
CA GLY A 198 -1.04 -36.68 14.19
C GLY A 198 -0.40 -37.22 12.91
N VAL A 199 0.86 -37.65 12.96
CA VAL A 199 1.62 -38.21 11.83
C VAL A 199 2.08 -39.63 12.12
N SER A 200 2.49 -40.36 11.07
CA SER A 200 3.08 -41.68 11.26
C SER A 200 4.49 -41.61 11.87
N GLU A 201 4.94 -42.67 12.56
CA GLU A 201 6.31 -42.73 13.08
C GLU A 201 7.36 -42.60 11.96
N SER A 202 7.09 -43.18 10.79
CA SER A 202 7.96 -43.09 9.63
C SER A 202 8.08 -41.67 9.09
N ASP A 203 6.99 -40.91 9.09
CA ASP A 203 6.97 -39.53 8.64
C ASP A 203 7.67 -38.62 9.67
N PHE A 204 7.41 -38.86 10.96
CA PHE A 204 8.12 -38.14 12.02
C PHE A 204 9.64 -38.33 11.92
N ARG A 205 10.13 -39.56 11.72
CA ARG A 205 11.55 -39.83 11.52
C ARG A 205 12.15 -39.08 10.33
N LYS A 206 11.44 -39.12 9.17
CA LYS A 206 11.89 -38.40 7.98
C LYS A 206 11.98 -36.88 8.22
N MET A 207 10.93 -36.30 8.84
CA MET A 207 10.88 -34.87 9.14
C MET A 207 11.94 -34.45 10.17
N ALA A 208 12.19 -35.29 11.17
CA ALA A 208 13.13 -35.03 12.25
C ALA A 208 14.58 -35.34 11.88
N MET A 209 14.83 -36.01 10.76
CA MET A 209 16.15 -36.55 10.34
C MET A 209 16.76 -37.48 11.43
N LEU A 210 15.95 -38.38 12.01
CA LEU A 210 16.30 -39.33 13.06
C LEU A 210 16.34 -40.74 12.49
#